data_4c54400e1f4d4b62ebb04ab27ccc29f1
#
_entry.id   4c54400e1f4d4b62ebb04ab27ccc29f1
#
_cell.length_a   1.000
_cell.length_b   1.000
_cell.length_c   1.000
_cell.angle_alpha   90.00
_cell.angle_beta   90.00
_cell.angle_gamma   90.00
#
_symmetry.space_group_name_H-M   'P 1'
#
loop_
_entity.id
_entity.type
_entity.pdbx_description
1 polymer ?
#
loop_
_entity_poly.entity_id
_entity_poly.type
_entity_poly.pdbx_seq_one_letter_code
_entity_poly.pdbx_strand_id
1 'polypeptide(L)'
;NTPEESIDTAVGKLESIKGTDATTQYWLIIMTDGAINEMSNESELQKKIDSVKNKKMDNGSSMYIDYLGMGDAWNIKADEANGLYSFKATDDKILDVMKALANQISGRIEVDSSNITQVDKKTVKVHSELPLYSLSVLSQESDAKVLSAKAENELDVERNISLNATDLKN
;
A
#
# COMPACT_ATOMS: atom_id res chain seq x y z
N ASN A 1 15.06 2.65 -22.58
CA ASN A 1 15.56 2.10 -21.30
C ASN A 1 14.81 0.81 -21.03
N THR A 2 15.54 -0.21 -20.60
CA THR A 2 14.92 -1.45 -20.16
C THR A 2 14.30 -1.27 -18.75
N PRO A 3 13.39 -2.16 -18.33
CA PRO A 3 12.86 -2.15 -16.97
C PRO A 3 13.98 -2.26 -15.93
N GLU A 4 14.99 -3.07 -16.21
CA GLU A 4 16.14 -3.29 -15.33
C GLU A 4 16.95 -2.01 -15.12
N GLU A 5 17.20 -1.22 -16.18
CA GLU A 5 17.86 0.09 -16.07
C GLU A 5 17.05 1.09 -15.27
N SER A 6 15.73 1.04 -15.40
CA SER A 6 14.81 1.89 -14.63
C SER A 6 14.86 1.54 -13.14
N ILE A 7 14.90 0.25 -12.80
CA ILE A 7 15.08 -0.23 -11.43
C ILE A 7 16.42 0.25 -10.86
N ASP A 8 17.53 0.10 -11.61
CA ASP A 8 18.85 0.57 -11.16
C ASP A 8 18.85 2.07 -10.88
N THR A 9 18.23 2.84 -11.76
CA THR A 9 18.10 4.29 -11.59
C THR A 9 17.31 4.64 -10.33
N ALA A 10 16.18 3.97 -10.09
CA ALA A 10 15.34 4.20 -8.93
C ALA A 10 16.04 3.79 -7.63
N VAL A 11 16.68 2.63 -7.61
CA VAL A 11 17.48 2.15 -6.47
C VAL A 11 18.62 3.11 -6.15
N GLY A 12 19.36 3.57 -7.16
CA GLY A 12 20.43 4.56 -6.98
C GLY A 12 19.92 5.88 -6.38
N LYS A 13 18.72 6.32 -6.75
CA LYS A 13 18.09 7.49 -6.12
C LYS A 13 17.74 7.24 -4.66
N LEU A 14 17.18 6.08 -4.31
CA LEU A 14 16.89 5.73 -2.92
C LEU A 14 18.18 5.66 -2.08
N GLU A 15 19.24 5.08 -2.61
CA GLU A 15 20.55 5.01 -1.94
C GLU A 15 21.22 6.38 -1.74
N SER A 16 20.86 7.35 -2.57
CA SER A 16 21.40 8.72 -2.44
C SER A 16 20.79 9.50 -1.29
N ILE A 17 19.66 9.04 -0.74
CA ILE A 17 19.02 9.66 0.43
C ILE A 17 19.85 9.32 1.66
N LYS A 18 20.28 10.35 2.37
CA LYS A 18 21.17 10.25 3.55
C LYS A 18 20.55 10.91 4.77
N GLY A 19 21.04 10.51 5.94
CA GLY A 19 20.68 11.15 7.21
C GLY A 19 19.25 10.90 7.67
N THR A 20 18.62 9.82 7.21
CA THR A 20 17.30 9.42 7.66
C THR A 20 17.37 8.69 9.00
N ASP A 21 16.29 8.81 9.79
CA ASP A 21 16.20 8.11 11.07
C ASP A 21 15.91 6.60 10.88
N ALA A 22 16.05 5.82 11.96
CA ALA A 22 15.88 4.37 11.93
C ALA A 22 14.43 3.92 11.63
N THR A 23 13.46 4.83 11.72
CA THR A 23 12.04 4.54 11.46
C THR A 23 11.66 4.79 10.00
N THR A 24 12.52 5.43 9.22
CA THR A 24 12.29 5.68 7.80
C THR A 24 12.31 4.37 7.02
N GLN A 25 11.23 4.13 6.28
CA GLN A 25 11.11 2.98 5.38
C GLN A 25 11.32 3.42 3.92
N TYR A 26 11.92 2.53 3.14
CA TYR A 26 12.19 2.76 1.72
C TYR A 26 11.38 1.76 0.90
N TRP A 27 10.56 2.28 0.01
CA TRP A 27 9.67 1.49 -0.85
C TRP A 27 9.95 1.79 -2.31
N LEU A 28 10.21 0.74 -3.09
CA LEU A 28 10.26 0.79 -4.55
C LEU A 28 8.97 0.21 -5.11
N ILE A 29 8.14 1.05 -5.72
CA ILE A 29 6.90 0.63 -6.35
C ILE A 29 7.13 0.53 -7.86
N ILE A 30 6.98 -0.67 -8.41
CA ILE A 30 7.09 -0.97 -9.83
C ILE A 30 5.70 -1.22 -10.38
N MET A 31 5.24 -0.34 -11.25
CA MET A 31 3.91 -0.47 -11.88
C MET A 31 4.06 -0.63 -13.38
N THR A 32 3.36 -1.59 -13.96
CA THR A 32 3.33 -1.83 -15.40
C THR A 32 1.96 -2.31 -15.85
N ASP A 33 1.52 -1.82 -17.02
CA ASP A 33 0.21 -2.10 -17.62
C ASP A 33 0.27 -3.04 -18.83
N GLY A 34 1.42 -3.62 -19.12
CA GLY A 34 1.55 -4.49 -20.26
C GLY A 34 2.85 -5.25 -20.35
N ALA A 35 2.95 -6.06 -21.41
CA ALA A 35 4.17 -6.75 -21.76
C ALA A 35 5.26 -5.74 -22.10
N ILE A 36 6.30 -5.77 -21.31
CA ILE A 36 7.48 -4.96 -21.55
C ILE A 36 8.14 -5.49 -22.82
N ASN A 37 8.42 -4.61 -23.75
CA ASN A 37 8.81 -4.88 -25.13
C ASN A 37 10.00 -5.87 -25.31
N GLU A 38 10.27 -6.25 -26.52
CA GLU A 38 11.16 -7.36 -26.99
C GLU A 38 12.61 -7.38 -26.42
N MET A 39 13.01 -6.40 -25.61
CA MET A 39 14.38 -6.28 -25.06
C MET A 39 14.57 -6.87 -23.68
N SER A 40 13.53 -7.39 -23.06
CA SER A 40 13.58 -8.02 -21.73
C SER A 40 12.57 -9.17 -21.66
N ASN A 41 12.66 -9.97 -20.61
CA ASN A 41 11.71 -11.04 -20.36
C ASN A 41 11.43 -11.18 -18.85
N GLU A 42 10.35 -11.88 -18.52
CA GLU A 42 9.89 -12.07 -17.13
C GLU A 42 11.01 -12.60 -16.21
N SER A 43 11.82 -13.55 -16.71
CA SER A 43 12.91 -14.14 -15.92
C SER A 43 14.04 -13.14 -15.62
N GLU A 44 14.35 -12.27 -16.56
CA GLU A 44 15.37 -11.22 -16.36
C GLU A 44 14.88 -10.14 -15.39
N LEU A 45 13.63 -9.71 -15.54
CA LEU A 45 13.01 -8.79 -14.61
C LEU A 45 12.94 -9.38 -13.18
N GLN A 46 12.53 -10.66 -13.05
CA GLN A 46 12.53 -11.35 -11.76
C GLN A 46 13.93 -11.37 -11.13
N LYS A 47 14.96 -11.76 -11.89
CA LYS A 47 16.35 -11.77 -11.42
C LYS A 47 16.81 -10.39 -10.98
N LYS A 48 16.43 -9.35 -11.73
CA LYS A 48 16.76 -7.98 -11.40
C LYS A 48 16.13 -7.55 -10.07
N ILE A 49 14.85 -7.78 -9.91
CA ILE A 49 14.12 -7.51 -8.66
C ILE A 49 14.75 -8.30 -7.50
N ASP A 50 15.02 -9.60 -7.70
CA ASP A 50 15.66 -10.44 -6.70
C ASP A 50 17.06 -9.94 -6.29
N SER A 51 17.78 -9.31 -7.21
CA SER A 51 19.13 -8.77 -6.92
C SER A 51 19.12 -7.51 -6.05
N VAL A 52 17.99 -6.81 -6.00
CA VAL A 52 17.87 -5.54 -5.26
C VAL A 52 16.97 -5.63 -4.04
N LYS A 53 16.14 -6.68 -3.92
CA LYS A 53 15.34 -6.90 -2.71
C LYS A 53 16.24 -7.04 -1.48
N ASN A 54 15.77 -6.63 -0.33
CA ASN A 54 16.54 -6.60 0.93
C ASN A 54 17.77 -5.70 0.93
N LYS A 55 17.96 -4.86 -0.07
CA LYS A 55 19.07 -3.93 -0.09
C LYS A 55 19.06 -3.05 1.16
N LYS A 56 20.21 -2.93 1.81
CA LYS A 56 20.34 -2.10 3.01
C LYS A 56 20.52 -0.64 2.62
N MET A 57 19.72 0.21 3.26
CA MET A 57 19.75 1.67 3.11
C MET A 57 20.69 2.30 4.14
N ASP A 58 20.88 3.60 4.02
CA ASP A 58 21.81 4.37 4.86
C ASP A 58 21.54 4.24 6.37
N ASN A 59 20.27 4.14 6.76
CA ASN A 59 19.83 3.96 8.15
C ASN A 59 19.82 2.50 8.63
N GLY A 60 20.33 1.55 7.82
CA GLY A 60 20.35 0.12 8.11
C GLY A 60 19.03 -0.62 7.85
N SER A 61 17.94 0.06 7.48
CA SER A 61 16.69 -0.59 7.11
C SER A 61 16.83 -1.35 5.78
N SER A 62 15.97 -2.34 5.57
CA SER A 62 15.87 -3.00 4.27
C SER A 62 14.94 -2.21 3.36
N MET A 63 15.23 -2.20 2.06
CA MET A 63 14.32 -1.71 1.04
C MET A 63 13.20 -2.74 0.81
N TYR A 64 11.97 -2.26 0.71
CA TYR A 64 10.81 -3.04 0.31
C TYR A 64 10.49 -2.79 -1.16
N ILE A 65 9.91 -3.78 -1.83
CA ILE A 65 9.53 -3.69 -3.24
C ILE A 65 8.09 -4.15 -3.39
N ASP A 66 7.27 -3.31 -4.01
CA ASP A 66 5.94 -3.64 -4.46
C ASP A 66 5.91 -3.69 -5.99
N TYR A 67 5.63 -4.86 -6.54
CA TYR A 67 5.35 -5.01 -7.95
C TYR A 67 3.85 -5.05 -8.20
N LEU A 68 3.35 -4.17 -9.05
CA LEU A 68 1.96 -4.13 -9.49
C LEU A 68 1.90 -4.32 -11.00
N GLY A 69 1.55 -5.53 -11.42
CA GLY A 69 1.28 -5.87 -12.82
C GLY A 69 -0.20 -5.73 -13.15
N MET A 70 -0.52 -5.00 -14.21
CA MET A 70 -1.89 -4.81 -14.70
C MET A 70 -2.05 -5.51 -16.05
N GLY A 71 -3.27 -6.01 -16.33
CA GLY A 71 -3.58 -6.66 -17.60
C GLY A 71 -2.63 -7.82 -17.93
N ASP A 72 -1.95 -7.73 -19.07
CA ASP A 72 -1.02 -8.76 -19.58
C ASP A 72 0.41 -8.63 -19.02
N ALA A 73 0.62 -7.80 -18.01
CA ALA A 73 1.93 -7.67 -17.37
C ALA A 73 2.45 -9.02 -16.86
N TRP A 74 3.78 -9.16 -16.82
CA TRP A 74 4.42 -10.37 -16.31
C TRP A 74 4.11 -10.65 -14.84
N ASN A 75 4.17 -11.93 -14.49
CA ASN A 75 3.98 -12.37 -13.12
C ASN A 75 5.32 -12.41 -12.40
N ILE A 76 5.51 -11.51 -11.45
CA ILE A 76 6.67 -11.53 -10.57
C ILE A 76 6.34 -12.36 -9.34
N LYS A 77 7.20 -13.32 -9.01
CA LYS A 77 7.03 -14.16 -7.84
C LYS A 77 7.34 -13.37 -6.58
N ALA A 78 6.37 -13.28 -5.69
CA ALA A 78 6.56 -12.64 -4.38
C ALA A 78 7.57 -13.39 -3.50
N ASP A 79 8.23 -12.64 -2.63
CA ASP A 79 9.11 -13.14 -1.56
C ASP A 79 8.93 -12.20 -0.35
N GLU A 80 7.77 -12.31 0.28
CA GLU A 80 7.33 -11.38 1.34
C GLU A 80 8.28 -11.43 2.56
N ALA A 81 8.83 -12.60 2.86
CA ALA A 81 9.82 -12.73 3.92
C ALA A 81 11.08 -11.86 3.69
N ASN A 82 11.34 -11.54 2.43
CA ASN A 82 12.44 -10.69 1.99
C ASN A 82 11.96 -9.34 1.43
N GLY A 83 10.74 -8.91 1.76
CA GLY A 83 10.24 -7.59 1.43
C GLY A 83 9.86 -7.38 -0.02
N LEU A 84 9.61 -8.46 -0.79
CA LEU A 84 9.10 -8.39 -2.16
C LEU A 84 7.63 -8.83 -2.19
N TYR A 85 6.77 -7.91 -2.50
CA TYR A 85 5.33 -8.13 -2.67
C TYR A 85 4.96 -8.02 -4.14
N SER A 86 4.03 -8.85 -4.58
CA SER A 86 3.62 -8.88 -5.98
C SER A 86 2.11 -8.92 -6.07
N PHE A 87 1.57 -7.96 -6.79
CA PHE A 87 0.15 -7.79 -7.02
C PHE A 87 -0.14 -7.90 -8.51
N LYS A 88 -1.24 -8.52 -8.86
CA LYS A 88 -1.78 -8.50 -10.21
C LYS A 88 -3.20 -7.96 -10.18
N ALA A 89 -3.45 -6.94 -10.98
CA ALA A 89 -4.76 -6.32 -11.08
C ALA A 89 -5.33 -6.48 -12.49
N THR A 90 -6.60 -6.84 -12.56
CA THR A 90 -7.45 -6.61 -13.73
C THR A 90 -8.06 -5.21 -13.62
N ASP A 91 -8.59 -4.68 -14.71
CA ASP A 91 -9.13 -3.31 -14.75
C ASP A 91 -10.18 -3.05 -13.66
N ASP A 92 -11.00 -4.07 -13.36
CA ASP A 92 -12.04 -4.02 -12.33
C ASP A 92 -11.49 -4.17 -10.90
N LYS A 93 -10.24 -4.60 -10.73
CA LYS A 93 -9.59 -4.86 -9.42
C LYS A 93 -8.48 -3.87 -9.06
N ILE A 94 -8.15 -2.96 -9.95
CA ILE A 94 -7.03 -2.04 -9.74
C ILE A 94 -7.19 -1.23 -8.45
N LEU A 95 -8.39 -0.77 -8.14
CA LEU A 95 -8.66 0.00 -6.93
C LEU A 95 -8.44 -0.83 -5.65
N ASP A 96 -8.86 -2.09 -5.64
CA ASP A 96 -8.68 -2.98 -4.49
C ASP A 96 -7.20 -3.27 -4.25
N VAL A 97 -6.43 -3.48 -5.33
CA VAL A 97 -4.97 -3.67 -5.25
C VAL A 97 -4.27 -2.40 -4.76
N MET A 98 -4.66 -1.23 -5.24
CA MET A 98 -4.10 0.04 -4.78
C MET A 98 -4.40 0.30 -3.30
N LYS A 99 -5.58 -0.09 -2.81
CA LYS A 99 -5.90 -0.05 -1.38
C LYS A 99 -5.01 -1.01 -0.57
N ALA A 100 -4.85 -2.25 -1.04
CA ALA A 100 -4.01 -3.24 -0.38
C ALA A 100 -2.56 -2.73 -0.25
N LEU A 101 -2.01 -2.19 -1.32
CA LEU A 101 -0.68 -1.59 -1.36
C LEU A 101 -0.56 -0.40 -0.39
N ALA A 102 -1.54 0.52 -0.38
CA ALA A 102 -1.55 1.65 0.53
C ALA A 102 -1.66 1.22 2.00
N ASN A 103 -2.46 0.20 2.30
CA ASN A 103 -2.58 -0.38 3.64
C ASN A 103 -1.25 -1.00 4.09
N GLN A 104 -0.59 -1.74 3.23
CA GLN A 104 0.69 -2.37 3.49
C GLN A 104 1.78 -1.34 3.81
N ILE A 105 1.96 -0.33 2.96
CA ILE A 105 2.96 0.73 3.16
C ILE A 105 2.69 1.51 4.46
N SER A 106 1.42 1.75 4.77
CA SER A 106 1.03 2.49 5.98
C SER A 106 0.93 1.64 7.25
N GLY A 107 1.15 0.32 7.15
CA GLY A 107 0.98 -0.62 8.27
C GLY A 107 -0.48 -0.71 8.75
N ARG A 108 -1.45 -0.46 7.88
CA ARG A 108 -2.88 -0.52 8.18
C ARG A 108 -3.45 -1.89 7.83
N ILE A 109 -4.49 -2.26 8.53
CA ILE A 109 -5.25 -3.48 8.28
C ILE A 109 -6.65 -3.07 7.83
N GLU A 110 -7.17 -3.70 6.79
CA GLU A 110 -8.56 -3.51 6.37
C GLU A 110 -9.48 -4.12 7.42
N VAL A 111 -10.53 -3.37 7.78
CA VAL A 111 -11.52 -3.86 8.73
C VAL A 111 -12.38 -4.92 8.04
N ASP A 112 -12.43 -6.13 8.60
CA ASP A 112 -13.29 -7.18 8.09
C ASP A 112 -14.76 -6.75 8.12
N SER A 113 -15.50 -7.08 7.07
CA SER A 113 -16.90 -6.72 6.93
C SER A 113 -17.79 -7.24 8.06
N SER A 114 -17.42 -8.35 8.72
CA SER A 114 -18.12 -8.89 9.89
C SER A 114 -18.02 -7.96 11.10
N ASN A 115 -17.02 -7.09 11.15
CA ASN A 115 -16.83 -6.08 12.18
C ASN A 115 -17.50 -4.74 11.85
N ILE A 116 -18.23 -4.67 10.76
CA ILE A 116 -18.95 -3.47 10.32
C ILE A 116 -20.45 -3.71 10.42
N THR A 117 -21.13 -2.94 11.25
CA THR A 117 -22.57 -2.98 11.39
C THR A 117 -23.20 -1.73 10.82
N GLN A 118 -24.09 -1.88 9.84
CA GLN A 118 -24.90 -0.78 9.34
C GLN A 118 -25.97 -0.46 10.36
N VAL A 119 -25.92 0.71 10.97
CA VAL A 119 -26.90 1.18 11.95
C VAL A 119 -28.11 1.80 11.23
N ASP A 120 -27.82 2.68 10.27
CA ASP A 120 -28.80 3.30 9.39
C ASP A 120 -28.18 3.66 8.03
N LYS A 121 -28.90 4.37 7.16
CA LYS A 121 -28.43 4.73 5.82
C LYS A 121 -27.16 5.58 5.79
N LYS A 122 -26.80 6.21 6.90
CA LYS A 122 -25.69 7.16 7.00
C LYS A 122 -24.70 6.81 8.10
N THR A 123 -24.97 5.81 8.92
CA THR A 123 -24.21 5.49 10.13
C THR A 123 -23.76 4.05 10.08
N VAL A 124 -22.49 3.83 10.28
CA VAL A 124 -21.90 2.50 10.48
C VAL A 124 -21.23 2.44 11.85
N LYS A 125 -21.31 1.30 12.51
CA LYS A 125 -20.54 0.96 13.70
C LYS A 125 -19.44 -0.01 13.32
N VAL A 126 -18.21 0.32 13.69
CA VAL A 126 -17.04 -0.53 13.49
C VAL A 126 -16.62 -1.09 14.83
N HIS A 127 -16.54 -2.41 14.94
CA HIS A 127 -16.04 -3.09 16.12
C HIS A 127 -14.56 -3.42 15.96
N SER A 128 -13.77 -3.30 17.03
CA SER A 128 -12.38 -3.72 17.05
C SER A 128 -12.04 -4.30 18.44
N GLU A 129 -11.50 -5.50 18.44
CA GLU A 129 -10.98 -6.14 19.66
C GLU A 129 -9.63 -5.56 20.09
N LEU A 130 -8.94 -4.88 19.17
CA LEU A 130 -7.66 -4.24 19.42
C LEU A 130 -7.84 -2.74 19.59
N PRO A 131 -6.98 -2.08 20.39
CA PRO A 131 -6.99 -0.64 20.49
C PRO A 131 -6.82 0.01 19.12
N LEU A 132 -7.79 0.84 18.71
CA LEU A 132 -7.72 1.59 17.46
C LEU A 132 -6.87 2.86 17.67
N TYR A 133 -5.77 2.95 16.96
CA TYR A 133 -4.97 4.17 16.89
C TYR A 133 -5.54 5.17 15.90
N SER A 134 -5.97 4.69 14.74
CA SER A 134 -6.61 5.49 13.70
C SER A 134 -7.56 4.64 12.87
N LEU A 135 -8.63 5.25 12.36
CA LEU A 135 -9.54 4.65 11.41
C LEU A 135 -9.56 5.53 10.16
N SER A 136 -9.35 4.93 8.99
CA SER A 136 -9.48 5.61 7.71
C SER A 136 -10.71 5.12 6.97
N VAL A 137 -11.51 6.05 6.50
CA VAL A 137 -12.68 5.77 5.67
C VAL A 137 -12.39 6.28 4.26
N LEU A 138 -12.44 5.39 3.29
CA LEU A 138 -12.29 5.71 1.88
C LEU A 138 -13.64 5.59 1.19
N SER A 139 -14.03 6.59 0.44
CA SER A 139 -15.24 6.57 -0.39
C SER A 139 -14.88 6.63 -1.87
N GLN A 140 -15.63 5.92 -2.69
CA GLN A 140 -15.57 6.05 -4.15
C GLN A 140 -16.39 7.25 -4.65
N GLU A 141 -17.28 7.79 -3.81
CA GLU A 141 -18.08 8.95 -4.12
C GLU A 141 -17.30 10.24 -3.80
N SER A 142 -17.12 11.08 -4.79
CA SER A 142 -16.30 12.30 -4.69
C SER A 142 -16.83 13.34 -3.70
N ASP A 143 -18.12 13.25 -3.36
CA ASP A 143 -18.80 14.16 -2.45
C ASP A 143 -19.11 13.55 -1.07
N ALA A 144 -18.73 12.30 -0.84
CA ALA A 144 -18.92 11.66 0.45
C ALA A 144 -18.06 12.32 1.54
N LYS A 145 -18.66 12.60 2.68
CA LYS A 145 -18.01 13.23 3.83
C LYS A 145 -18.34 12.47 5.11
N VAL A 146 -17.34 12.27 5.95
CA VAL A 146 -17.56 11.87 7.34
C VAL A 146 -17.95 13.12 8.13
N LEU A 147 -19.17 13.16 8.62
CA LEU A 147 -19.71 14.33 9.36
C LEU A 147 -19.31 14.31 10.83
N SER A 148 -19.24 13.12 11.43
CA SER A 148 -18.84 12.93 12.82
C SER A 148 -18.33 11.50 13.04
N ALA A 149 -17.46 11.32 14.01
CA ALA A 149 -17.08 10.01 14.50
C ALA A 149 -17.02 10.05 16.04
N LYS A 150 -17.41 8.93 16.64
CA LYS A 150 -17.33 8.73 18.11
C LYS A 150 -16.66 7.39 18.37
N ALA A 151 -15.85 7.32 19.40
CA ALA A 151 -15.35 6.06 19.94
C ALA A 151 -16.11 5.74 21.21
N GLU A 152 -16.52 4.49 21.35
CA GLU A 152 -17.16 3.92 22.51
C GLU A 152 -16.30 2.77 23.00
N ASN A 153 -16.02 2.69 24.29
CA ASN A 153 -15.29 1.58 24.88
C ASN A 153 -16.27 0.57 25.51
N GLU A 154 -15.74 -0.51 26.09
CA GLU A 154 -16.52 -1.56 26.76
C GLU A 154 -17.38 -1.06 27.93
N LEU A 155 -17.14 0.15 28.39
CA LEU A 155 -17.90 0.80 29.48
C LEU A 155 -18.93 1.81 28.98
N ASP A 156 -19.27 1.77 27.68
CA ASP A 156 -20.20 2.69 26.99
C ASP A 156 -19.82 4.19 27.15
N VAL A 157 -18.52 4.46 27.32
CA VAL A 157 -18.02 5.84 27.41
C VAL A 157 -17.74 6.36 25.99
N GLU A 158 -18.62 7.20 25.51
CA GLU A 158 -18.46 7.88 24.22
C GLU A 158 -17.42 9.00 24.29
N ARG A 159 -16.58 9.09 23.26
CA ARG A 159 -15.67 10.21 23.03
C ARG A 159 -15.79 10.70 21.59
N ASN A 160 -15.86 12.00 21.41
CA ASN A 160 -15.75 12.58 20.07
C ASN A 160 -14.33 12.39 19.54
N ILE A 161 -14.25 11.95 18.29
CA ILE A 161 -12.98 11.79 17.59
C ILE A 161 -12.79 13.02 16.70
N SER A 162 -11.58 13.58 16.72
CA SER A 162 -11.19 14.62 15.76
C SER A 162 -11.10 14.02 14.36
N LEU A 163 -11.77 14.63 13.41
CA LEU A 163 -11.75 14.23 12.01
C LEU A 163 -10.68 15.02 11.28
N ASN A 164 -9.73 14.31 10.68
CA ASN A 164 -8.79 14.88 9.72
C ASN A 164 -9.26 14.48 8.34
N ALA A 165 -9.96 15.38 7.66
CA ALA A 165 -10.34 15.18 6.27
C ALA A 165 -9.16 15.62 5.38
N THR A 166 -8.59 14.69 4.63
CA THR A 166 -7.69 15.02 3.54
C THR A 166 -8.50 14.92 2.26
N ASP A 167 -8.84 16.06 1.68
CA ASP A 167 -9.43 16.11 0.34
C ASP A 167 -8.35 15.63 -0.64
N LEU A 168 -8.49 14.42 -1.15
CA LEU A 168 -7.79 13.98 -2.35
C LEU A 168 -8.42 14.76 -3.51
N LYS A 169 -7.88 15.92 -3.79
CA LYS A 169 -8.24 16.65 -5.02
C LYS A 169 -7.67 15.88 -6.20
N ASN A 170 -8.58 15.45 -7.08
CA ASN A 170 -8.26 14.94 -8.41
C ASN A 170 -7.50 16.00 -9.23
#